data_c7014796e7a55ef7471dec6d8d299142
#
_entry.id   c7014796e7a55ef7471dec6d8d299142
#
_cell.length_a   1.000
_cell.length_b   1.000
_cell.length_c   1.000
_cell.angle_alpha   90.00
_cell.angle_beta   90.00
_cell.angle_gamma   90.00
#
_symmetry.space_group_name_H-M   'P 1'
#
loop_
_entity.id
_entity.type
_entity.pdbx_description
1 polymer ?
#
loop_
_entity_poly.entity_id
_entity_poly.type
_entity_poly.pdbx_seq_one_letter_code
_entity_poly.pdbx_strand_id
1 'polypeptide(L)'
;KEQGYKTVVCDMIPYDHAKMIGLTPILLTSSAESVKQAMENAIGTWQQYQKLCNSNAMMQSLIRSSSNQYLILDLEGRCHYSTINDEKEEEFIQSLQKELGKCRTSSRRSFFITLGNQLYSVRSSLAEEGDFPYIIFRIMLSKIPLSHSKYGITIMDKEQALQSFIESFYSNTELSRSAAAAMDQSGSSSVPLMITGEIGTGKDRVAYLHYAKSQFNDEPLYVVNCSMLNDKTWNFLINHYNSPFTDNGNTIYISNLGVL
;
A
#
# COMPACT_ATOMS: atom_id res chain seq x y z
N LYS A 1 -50.87 -4.22 42.35
CA LYS A 1 -51.44 -3.53 43.54
C LYS A 1 -50.72 -3.98 44.82
N GLU A 2 -50.47 -5.25 44.97
CA GLU A 2 -49.79 -5.81 46.17
C GLU A 2 -48.35 -5.25 46.34
N GLN A 3 -47.68 -4.80 45.24
CA GLN A 3 -46.35 -4.21 45.26
C GLN A 3 -46.37 -2.66 45.30
N GLY A 4 -47.54 -2.03 45.51
CA GLY A 4 -47.68 -0.58 45.66
C GLY A 4 -47.75 0.21 44.36
N TYR A 5 -47.70 -0.43 43.19
CA TYR A 5 -47.84 0.25 41.91
C TYR A 5 -49.27 0.73 41.68
N LYS A 6 -49.42 1.99 41.25
CA LYS A 6 -50.71 2.63 40.96
C LYS A 6 -50.98 2.81 39.48
N THR A 7 -49.93 2.83 38.68
CA THR A 7 -49.98 3.10 37.23
C THR A 7 -49.42 1.92 36.45
N VAL A 8 -50.03 1.55 35.34
CA VAL A 8 -49.58 0.50 34.43
C VAL A 8 -49.67 1.00 32.99
N VAL A 9 -48.63 0.75 32.21
CA VAL A 9 -48.63 0.99 30.77
C VAL A 9 -49.02 -0.32 30.09
N CYS A 10 -50.05 -0.30 29.25
CA CYS A 10 -50.57 -1.50 28.62
C CYS A 10 -51.20 -1.22 27.26
N ASP A 11 -51.38 -2.26 26.46
CA ASP A 11 -52.16 -2.21 25.23
C ASP A 11 -53.68 -2.27 25.51
N MET A 12 -54.47 -2.38 24.45
CA MET A 12 -55.92 -2.32 24.50
C MET A 12 -56.54 -3.46 25.33
N ILE A 13 -55.95 -4.67 25.29
CA ILE A 13 -56.55 -5.86 25.94
C ILE A 13 -56.47 -5.77 27.47
N PRO A 14 -55.35 -5.53 28.13
CA PRO A 14 -55.26 -5.40 29.57
C PRO A 14 -55.75 -4.05 30.12
N TYR A 15 -56.05 -3.07 29.26
CA TYR A 15 -56.46 -1.71 29.66
C TYR A 15 -57.71 -1.74 30.53
N ASP A 16 -58.79 -2.39 30.08
CA ASP A 16 -60.03 -2.49 30.80
C ASP A 16 -59.89 -3.30 32.09
N HIS A 17 -59.09 -4.36 32.03
CA HIS A 17 -58.84 -5.19 33.24
C HIS A 17 -58.02 -4.39 34.27
N ALA A 18 -57.03 -3.63 33.89
CA ALA A 18 -56.26 -2.77 34.81
C ALA A 18 -57.16 -1.73 35.49
N LYS A 19 -58.12 -1.18 34.75
CA LYS A 19 -59.09 -0.22 35.27
C LYS A 19 -60.05 -0.86 36.26
N MET A 20 -60.53 -2.09 36.00
CA MET A 20 -61.39 -2.86 36.87
C MET A 20 -60.69 -3.18 38.20
N ILE A 21 -59.46 -3.45 38.29
CA ILE A 21 -58.69 -3.72 39.50
C ILE A 21 -58.20 -2.44 40.18
N GLY A 22 -58.62 -1.26 39.72
CA GLY A 22 -58.31 0.05 40.31
C GLY A 22 -56.88 0.53 40.15
N LEU A 23 -56.25 0.18 39.07
CA LEU A 23 -55.01 0.82 38.60
C LEU A 23 -55.31 1.95 37.64
N THR A 24 -54.40 2.86 37.47
CA THR A 24 -54.46 3.91 36.43
C THR A 24 -53.75 3.42 35.17
N PRO A 25 -54.48 2.91 34.16
CA PRO A 25 -53.84 2.44 32.95
C PRO A 25 -53.49 3.61 32.02
N ILE A 26 -52.29 3.57 31.44
CA ILE A 26 -51.85 4.39 30.33
C ILE A 26 -51.88 3.52 29.08
N LEU A 27 -52.82 3.85 28.17
CA LEU A 27 -52.98 3.10 26.92
C LEU A 27 -51.87 3.42 25.96
N LEU A 28 -51.14 2.40 25.58
CA LEU A 28 -50.13 2.48 24.50
C LEU A 28 -50.80 2.05 23.20
N THR A 29 -51.24 3.00 22.42
CA THR A 29 -51.79 2.73 21.09
C THR A 29 -50.75 3.10 20.03
N SER A 30 -50.47 2.20 19.09
CA SER A 30 -49.78 2.56 17.88
C SER A 30 -50.74 3.38 17.01
N SER A 31 -50.51 4.67 16.96
CA SER A 31 -51.25 5.52 16.01
C SER A 31 -50.86 5.20 14.58
N ALA A 32 -51.77 5.47 13.64
CA ALA A 32 -51.45 5.34 12.20
C ALA A 32 -50.17 6.14 11.82
N GLU A 33 -49.96 7.30 12.46
CA GLU A 33 -48.77 8.09 12.32
C GLU A 33 -47.50 7.38 12.80
N SER A 34 -47.55 6.71 13.96
CA SER A 34 -46.41 5.97 14.49
C SER A 34 -45.99 4.82 13.58
N VAL A 35 -47.00 4.10 13.04
CA VAL A 35 -46.78 3.02 12.07
C VAL A 35 -46.18 3.57 10.78
N LYS A 36 -46.73 4.68 10.27
CA LYS A 36 -46.21 5.36 9.07
C LYS A 36 -44.75 5.82 9.27
N GLN A 37 -44.46 6.47 10.38
CA GLN A 37 -43.13 6.91 10.73
C GLN A 37 -42.11 5.74 10.84
N ALA A 38 -42.53 4.63 11.42
CA ALA A 38 -41.69 3.43 11.52
C ALA A 38 -41.42 2.84 10.14
N MET A 39 -42.40 2.81 9.24
CA MET A 39 -42.22 2.37 7.85
C MET A 39 -41.28 3.31 7.06
N GLU A 40 -41.48 4.62 7.18
CA GLU A 40 -40.62 5.60 6.53
C GLU A 40 -39.17 5.49 7.02
N ASN A 41 -38.95 5.30 8.31
CA ASN A 41 -37.61 5.07 8.87
C ASN A 41 -37.00 3.76 8.37
N ALA A 42 -37.79 2.68 8.30
CA ALA A 42 -37.31 1.40 7.76
C ALA A 42 -36.93 1.49 6.29
N ILE A 43 -37.75 2.18 5.47
CA ILE A 43 -37.44 2.44 4.06
C ILE A 43 -36.18 3.29 3.93
N GLY A 44 -36.04 4.35 4.73
CA GLY A 44 -34.86 5.21 4.73
C GLY A 44 -33.58 4.43 5.09
N THR A 45 -33.64 3.61 6.13
CA THR A 45 -32.52 2.73 6.55
C THR A 45 -32.16 1.73 5.45
N TRP A 46 -33.17 1.11 4.83
CA TRP A 46 -32.95 0.17 3.73
C TRP A 46 -32.30 0.85 2.52
N GLN A 47 -32.76 2.06 2.16
CA GLN A 47 -32.16 2.83 1.07
C GLN A 47 -30.70 3.21 1.33
N GLN A 48 -30.38 3.59 2.58
CA GLN A 48 -28.99 3.86 2.99
C GLN A 48 -28.12 2.60 2.90
N TYR A 49 -28.65 1.47 3.39
CA TYR A 49 -27.96 0.18 3.30
C TYR A 49 -27.72 -0.23 1.84
N GLN A 50 -28.69 -0.08 0.96
CA GLN A 50 -28.54 -0.36 -0.48
C GLN A 50 -27.48 0.52 -1.14
N LYS A 51 -27.45 1.81 -0.80
CA LYS A 51 -26.39 2.71 -1.29
C LYS A 51 -25.00 2.25 -0.84
N LEU A 52 -24.86 1.84 0.41
CA LEU A 52 -23.59 1.31 0.95
C LEU A 52 -23.17 0.03 0.25
N CYS A 53 -24.08 -0.91 0.07
CA CYS A 53 -23.82 -2.15 -0.68
C CYS A 53 -23.39 -1.90 -2.12
N ASN A 54 -24.08 -0.99 -2.81
CA ASN A 54 -23.74 -0.64 -4.18
C ASN A 54 -22.37 0.05 -4.27
N SER A 55 -22.06 0.95 -3.34
CA SER A 55 -20.74 1.59 -3.27
C SER A 55 -19.64 0.57 -3.03
N ASN A 56 -19.84 -0.36 -2.09
CA ASN A 56 -18.89 -1.44 -1.83
C ASN A 56 -18.69 -2.35 -3.06
N ALA A 57 -19.78 -2.73 -3.74
CA ALA A 57 -19.69 -3.56 -4.94
C ALA A 57 -18.92 -2.85 -6.07
N MET A 58 -19.13 -1.53 -6.23
CA MET A 58 -18.41 -0.72 -7.20
C MET A 58 -16.91 -0.65 -6.86
N MET A 59 -16.55 -0.40 -5.59
CA MET A 59 -15.16 -0.39 -5.15
C MET A 59 -14.48 -1.74 -5.35
N GLN A 60 -15.15 -2.84 -5.01
CA GLN A 60 -14.63 -4.18 -5.27
C GLN A 60 -14.41 -4.45 -6.76
N SER A 61 -15.32 -3.99 -7.63
CA SER A 61 -15.17 -4.13 -9.08
C SER A 61 -13.98 -3.33 -9.60
N LEU A 62 -13.74 -2.12 -9.09
CA LEU A 62 -12.56 -1.32 -9.44
C LEU A 62 -11.27 -2.01 -9.01
N ILE A 63 -11.21 -2.54 -7.80
CA ILE A 63 -10.03 -3.26 -7.31
C ILE A 63 -9.75 -4.51 -8.16
N ARG A 64 -10.79 -5.29 -8.46
CA ARG A 64 -10.67 -6.53 -9.28
C ARG A 64 -10.32 -6.26 -10.74
N SER A 65 -10.72 -5.11 -11.30
CA SER A 65 -10.36 -4.72 -12.66
C SER A 65 -8.91 -4.23 -12.78
N SER A 66 -8.27 -3.94 -11.66
CA SER A 66 -6.86 -3.57 -11.59
C SER A 66 -5.96 -4.79 -11.86
N SER A 67 -4.87 -4.59 -12.58
CA SER A 67 -3.81 -5.60 -12.73
C SER A 67 -2.98 -5.81 -11.45
N ASN A 68 -3.20 -4.97 -10.44
CA ASN A 68 -2.53 -5.05 -9.16
C ASN A 68 -3.25 -6.02 -8.22
N GLN A 69 -2.50 -6.73 -7.42
CA GLN A 69 -3.02 -7.51 -6.30
C GLN A 69 -2.90 -6.69 -5.01
N TYR A 70 -3.87 -6.84 -4.14
CA TYR A 70 -3.92 -6.13 -2.87
C TYR A 70 -4.04 -7.12 -1.71
N LEU A 71 -3.31 -6.83 -0.65
CA LEU A 71 -3.39 -7.54 0.62
C LEU A 71 -3.42 -6.50 1.75
N ILE A 72 -4.33 -6.64 2.69
CA ILE A 72 -4.43 -5.77 3.86
C ILE A 72 -4.18 -6.61 5.11
N LEU A 73 -3.15 -6.23 5.86
CA LEU A 73 -2.82 -6.85 7.13
C LEU A 73 -3.01 -5.83 8.27
N ASP A 74 -3.43 -6.31 9.44
CA ASP A 74 -3.32 -5.53 10.67
C ASP A 74 -1.85 -5.44 11.14
N LEU A 75 -1.62 -4.69 12.20
CA LEU A 75 -0.27 -4.57 12.73
C LEU A 75 0.26 -5.89 13.32
N GLU A 76 -0.60 -6.84 13.66
CA GLU A 76 -0.23 -8.19 14.14
C GLU A 76 0.03 -9.16 13.00
N GLY A 77 -0.23 -8.75 11.74
CA GLY A 77 0.00 -9.57 10.54
C GLY A 77 -1.14 -10.49 10.18
N ARG A 78 -2.35 -10.27 10.74
CA ARG A 78 -3.55 -11.02 10.34
C ARG A 78 -4.15 -10.40 9.08
N CYS A 79 -4.56 -11.24 8.14
CA CYS A 79 -5.17 -10.81 6.89
C CYS A 79 -6.62 -10.37 7.11
N HIS A 80 -6.95 -9.17 6.68
CA HIS A 80 -8.30 -8.61 6.66
C HIS A 80 -8.94 -8.61 5.27
N TYR A 81 -8.12 -8.51 4.23
CA TYR A 81 -8.58 -8.50 2.84
C TYR A 81 -7.46 -8.95 1.90
N SER A 82 -7.82 -9.72 0.89
CA SER A 82 -6.91 -10.17 -0.16
C SER A 82 -7.61 -10.25 -1.51
N THR A 83 -6.88 -9.92 -2.56
CA THR A 83 -7.27 -10.19 -3.95
C THR A 83 -6.41 -11.27 -4.59
N ILE A 84 -5.51 -11.87 -3.80
CA ILE A 84 -4.58 -12.90 -4.26
C ILE A 84 -5.32 -14.25 -4.31
N ASN A 85 -4.96 -15.11 -5.25
CA ASN A 85 -5.50 -16.46 -5.32
C ASN A 85 -5.08 -17.28 -4.09
N ASP A 86 -5.98 -18.08 -3.56
CA ASP A 86 -5.83 -18.86 -2.33
C ASP A 86 -4.54 -19.70 -2.28
N GLU A 87 -4.10 -20.24 -3.42
CA GLU A 87 -2.87 -21.05 -3.50
C GLU A 87 -1.58 -20.29 -3.16
N LYS A 88 -1.54 -18.99 -3.38
CA LYS A 88 -0.33 -18.15 -3.15
C LYS A 88 -0.50 -17.19 -1.98
N GLU A 89 -1.70 -17.03 -1.47
CA GLU A 89 -2.01 -16.04 -0.44
C GLU A 89 -1.15 -16.25 0.82
N GLU A 90 -1.04 -17.47 1.27
CA GLU A 90 -0.29 -17.80 2.49
C GLU A 90 1.21 -17.54 2.35
N GLU A 91 1.79 -17.82 1.17
CA GLU A 91 3.20 -17.52 0.87
C GLU A 91 3.46 -16.01 0.88
N PHE A 92 2.53 -15.21 0.33
CA PHE A 92 2.60 -13.76 0.39
C PHE A 92 2.51 -13.25 1.82
N ILE A 93 1.54 -13.71 2.60
CA ILE A 93 1.36 -13.30 3.99
C ILE A 93 2.64 -13.57 4.79
N GLN A 94 3.22 -14.77 4.70
CA GLN A 94 4.44 -15.13 5.41
C GLN A 94 5.64 -14.26 5.01
N SER A 95 5.75 -13.93 3.73
CA SER A 95 6.82 -13.08 3.22
C SER A 95 6.66 -11.63 3.68
N LEU A 96 5.43 -11.11 3.68
CA LEU A 96 5.12 -9.75 4.09
C LEU A 96 5.20 -9.56 5.62
N GLN A 97 4.87 -10.58 6.39
CA GLN A 97 5.01 -10.55 7.86
C GLN A 97 6.45 -10.28 8.30
N LYS A 98 7.46 -10.74 7.55
CA LYS A 98 8.87 -10.45 7.81
C LYS A 98 9.23 -8.97 7.66
N GLU A 99 8.51 -8.26 6.80
CA GLU A 99 8.73 -6.85 6.51
C GLU A 99 7.81 -5.91 7.33
N LEU A 100 6.83 -6.45 8.08
CA LEU A 100 5.86 -5.66 8.85
C LEU A 100 6.52 -4.66 9.80
N GLY A 101 7.59 -5.07 10.50
CA GLY A 101 8.30 -4.21 11.44
C GLY A 101 8.80 -2.92 10.78
N LYS A 102 9.30 -3.02 9.55
CA LYS A 102 9.79 -1.88 8.78
C LYS A 102 8.65 -1.06 8.16
N CYS A 103 7.55 -1.72 7.78
CA CYS A 103 6.38 -1.04 7.22
C CYS A 103 5.59 -0.23 8.26
N ARG A 104 5.71 -0.56 9.56
CA ARG A 104 5.11 0.21 10.66
C ARG A 104 5.78 1.55 10.88
N THR A 105 7.08 1.64 10.61
CA THR A 105 7.89 2.85 10.86
C THR A 105 7.87 3.83 9.70
N SER A 106 7.42 3.39 8.53
CA SER A 106 7.38 4.20 7.31
C SER A 106 5.95 4.30 6.79
N SER A 107 5.46 5.51 6.58
CA SER A 107 4.11 5.74 6.03
C SER A 107 3.93 5.12 4.64
N ARG A 108 5.00 5.04 3.84
CA ARG A 108 5.07 4.37 2.54
C ARG A 108 6.42 3.72 2.36
N ARG A 109 6.45 2.53 1.74
CA ARG A 109 7.67 1.80 1.43
C ARG A 109 7.49 0.94 0.19
N SER A 110 8.52 0.89 -0.66
CA SER A 110 8.60 0.00 -1.82
C SER A 110 9.73 -0.99 -1.64
N PHE A 111 9.46 -2.27 -1.91
CA PHE A 111 10.44 -3.34 -1.80
C PHE A 111 10.07 -4.50 -2.72
N PHE A 112 10.96 -5.48 -2.84
CA PHE A 112 10.74 -6.66 -3.66
C PHE A 112 10.67 -7.91 -2.81
N ILE A 113 9.78 -8.82 -3.21
CA ILE A 113 9.71 -10.17 -2.66
C ILE A 113 9.85 -11.19 -3.79
N THR A 114 10.51 -12.29 -3.51
CA THR A 114 10.63 -13.41 -4.44
C THR A 114 9.82 -14.57 -3.92
N LEU A 115 8.86 -15.03 -4.73
CA LEU A 115 8.06 -16.23 -4.44
C LEU A 115 8.24 -17.23 -5.58
N GLY A 116 8.76 -18.40 -5.26
CA GLY A 116 9.14 -19.38 -6.27
C GLY A 116 10.19 -18.79 -7.24
N ASN A 117 9.87 -18.72 -8.50
CA ASN A 117 10.73 -18.17 -9.55
C ASN A 117 10.23 -16.81 -10.09
N GLN A 118 9.41 -16.12 -9.32
CA GLN A 118 8.82 -14.83 -9.71
C GLN A 118 9.21 -13.74 -8.71
N LEU A 119 9.57 -12.59 -9.25
CA LEU A 119 9.84 -11.37 -8.49
C LEU A 119 8.58 -10.50 -8.47
N TYR A 120 8.21 -10.01 -7.30
CA TYR A 120 7.08 -9.11 -7.12
C TYR A 120 7.56 -7.79 -6.53
N SER A 121 7.11 -6.70 -7.12
CA SER A 121 7.24 -5.36 -6.54
C SER A 121 6.09 -5.14 -5.58
N VAL A 122 6.41 -4.75 -4.36
CA VAL A 122 5.45 -4.51 -3.29
C VAL A 122 5.56 -3.07 -2.83
N ARG A 123 4.42 -2.39 -2.76
CA ARG A 123 4.31 -1.08 -2.12
C ARG A 123 3.42 -1.20 -0.89
N SER A 124 3.94 -0.79 0.25
CA SER A 124 3.16 -0.71 1.48
C SER A 124 2.76 0.72 1.76
N SER A 125 1.57 0.88 2.33
CA SER A 125 1.10 2.14 2.91
C SER A 125 0.40 1.87 4.22
N LEU A 126 0.82 2.58 5.27
CA LEU A 126 0.13 2.55 6.56
C LEU A 126 -1.12 3.42 6.44
N ALA A 127 -2.26 2.88 6.81
CA ALA A 127 -3.54 3.57 6.91
C ALA A 127 -3.98 3.60 8.38
N GLU A 128 -4.19 4.80 8.89
CA GLU A 128 -4.62 5.07 10.27
C GLU A 128 -6.07 5.57 10.30
N GLU A 129 -6.78 5.44 9.18
CA GLU A 129 -8.18 5.85 9.06
C GLU A 129 -9.09 4.71 9.54
N GLY A 130 -9.96 5.00 10.50
CA GLY A 130 -10.90 4.05 11.08
C GLY A 130 -10.54 3.61 12.50
N ASP A 131 -11.21 2.55 12.97
CA ASP A 131 -11.09 2.09 14.37
C ASP A 131 -9.76 1.35 14.65
N PHE A 132 -9.08 0.88 13.60
CA PHE A 132 -7.85 0.10 13.73
C PHE A 132 -6.84 0.46 12.62
N PRO A 133 -5.55 0.65 12.95
CA PRO A 133 -4.50 0.84 11.96
C PRO A 133 -4.23 -0.46 11.19
N TYR A 134 -4.03 -0.34 9.87
CA TYR A 134 -3.71 -1.46 8.99
C TYR A 134 -2.71 -1.05 7.90
N ILE A 135 -2.05 -2.04 7.34
CA ILE A 135 -1.08 -1.84 6.26
C ILE A 135 -1.66 -2.41 4.97
N ILE A 136 -1.75 -1.57 3.96
CA ILE A 136 -2.16 -1.95 2.61
C ILE A 136 -0.91 -2.29 1.81
N PHE A 137 -0.84 -3.49 1.28
CA PHE A 137 0.18 -3.93 0.34
C PHE A 137 -0.41 -3.98 -1.07
N ARG A 138 0.17 -3.22 -1.97
CA ARG A 138 -0.07 -3.33 -3.41
C ARG A 138 1.04 -4.16 -4.02
N ILE A 139 0.69 -5.28 -4.62
CA ILE A 139 1.60 -6.29 -5.12
C ILE A 139 1.45 -6.34 -6.63
N MET A 140 2.56 -6.23 -7.33
CA MET A 140 2.61 -6.32 -8.79
C MET A 140 3.66 -7.35 -9.16
N LEU A 141 3.34 -8.20 -10.14
CA LEU A 141 4.36 -9.04 -10.73
C LEU A 141 5.42 -8.14 -11.38
N SER A 142 6.66 -8.27 -10.90
CA SER A 142 7.76 -7.55 -11.54
C SER A 142 7.95 -8.11 -12.95
N LYS A 143 7.92 -7.22 -13.90
CA LYS A 143 8.06 -7.57 -15.31
C LYS A 143 9.50 -7.89 -15.69
N ILE A 144 10.43 -7.69 -14.74
CA ILE A 144 11.85 -7.97 -14.93
C ILE A 144 12.13 -9.37 -14.41
N PRO A 145 12.54 -10.31 -15.25
CA PRO A 145 12.94 -11.63 -14.82
C PRO A 145 14.13 -11.57 -13.84
N LEU A 146 14.11 -12.41 -12.79
CA LEU A 146 15.21 -12.55 -11.81
C LEU A 146 16.60 -12.78 -12.43
N SER A 147 16.63 -13.24 -13.69
CA SER A 147 17.86 -13.47 -14.44
C SER A 147 18.57 -12.21 -14.95
N HIS A 148 17.95 -11.03 -14.81
CA HIS A 148 18.52 -9.79 -15.38
C HIS A 148 19.75 -9.27 -14.61
N SER A 149 19.97 -9.66 -13.37
CA SER A 149 21.24 -9.36 -12.69
C SER A 149 22.46 -9.89 -13.44
N LYS A 150 22.28 -10.99 -14.21
CA LYS A 150 23.33 -11.55 -15.09
C LYS A 150 23.52 -10.75 -16.38
N TYR A 151 22.62 -9.84 -16.70
CA TYR A 151 22.61 -9.09 -17.96
C TYR A 151 22.81 -7.58 -17.77
N GLY A 152 23.40 -7.18 -16.66
CA GLY A 152 23.75 -5.79 -16.40
C GLY A 152 22.61 -4.91 -15.87
N ILE A 153 21.46 -5.48 -15.49
CA ILE A 153 20.38 -4.72 -14.83
C ILE A 153 20.23 -5.22 -13.40
N THR A 154 20.33 -4.31 -12.43
CA THR A 154 20.10 -4.58 -11.01
C THR A 154 19.01 -3.65 -10.51
N ILE A 155 18.16 -4.15 -9.62
CA ILE A 155 17.11 -3.36 -8.99
C ILE A 155 17.47 -3.20 -7.52
N MET A 156 17.35 -1.98 -7.02
CA MET A 156 17.64 -1.65 -5.63
C MET A 156 16.49 -0.83 -5.04
N ASP A 157 16.20 -1.06 -3.78
CA ASP A 157 15.35 -0.17 -3.00
C ASP A 157 16.20 0.89 -2.26
N LYS A 158 15.52 1.85 -1.63
CA LYS A 158 16.15 2.93 -0.88
C LYS A 158 17.12 2.42 0.20
N GLU A 159 16.74 1.37 0.93
CA GLU A 159 17.55 0.84 2.02
C GLU A 159 18.81 0.18 1.46
N GLN A 160 18.68 -0.61 0.41
CA GLN A 160 19.81 -1.26 -0.26
C GLN A 160 20.79 -0.24 -0.85
N ALA A 161 20.26 0.82 -1.47
CA ALA A 161 21.08 1.90 -2.00
C ALA A 161 21.83 2.65 -0.90
N LEU A 162 21.14 2.99 0.19
CA LEU A 162 21.74 3.67 1.34
C LEU A 162 22.75 2.78 2.06
N GLN A 163 22.44 1.51 2.29
CA GLN A 163 23.35 0.53 2.89
C GLN A 163 24.61 0.37 2.04
N SER A 164 24.45 0.25 0.73
CA SER A 164 25.55 0.15 -0.22
C SER A 164 26.49 1.38 -0.20
N PHE A 165 25.94 2.57 0.12
CA PHE A 165 26.77 3.77 0.33
C PHE A 165 27.45 3.72 1.70
N ILE A 166 26.75 3.43 2.79
CA ILE A 166 27.27 3.44 4.16
C ILE A 166 28.42 2.42 4.33
N GLU A 167 28.27 1.22 3.78
CA GLU A 167 29.29 0.16 3.84
C GLU A 167 30.51 0.44 2.97
N SER A 168 30.44 1.47 2.11
CA SER A 168 31.55 1.80 1.24
C SER A 168 32.61 2.65 1.98
N PHE A 169 33.86 2.51 1.57
CA PHE A 169 34.97 3.36 2.01
C PHE A 169 34.65 4.87 1.81
N TYR A 170 33.86 5.19 0.81
CA TYR A 170 33.54 6.57 0.43
C TYR A 170 32.63 7.27 1.44
N SER A 171 31.89 6.57 2.28
CA SER A 171 30.98 7.17 3.28
C SER A 171 31.67 8.12 4.24
N ASN A 172 32.95 7.91 4.51
CA ASN A 172 33.75 8.66 5.48
C ASN A 172 34.69 9.72 4.85
N THR A 173 34.63 9.92 3.54
CA THR A 173 35.51 10.87 2.84
C THR A 173 34.92 12.30 2.86
N GLU A 174 35.78 13.31 2.80
CA GLU A 174 35.35 14.71 2.72
C GLU A 174 34.61 15.01 1.41
N LEU A 175 35.00 14.34 0.32
CA LEU A 175 34.32 14.37 -0.97
C LEU A 175 32.88 13.86 -0.87
N SER A 176 32.62 12.83 -0.11
CA SER A 176 31.26 12.31 0.06
C SER A 176 30.38 13.26 0.88
N ARG A 177 30.94 13.99 1.84
CA ARG A 177 30.21 15.01 2.62
C ARG A 177 29.84 16.21 1.75
N SER A 178 30.76 16.69 0.89
CA SER A 178 30.48 17.78 -0.04
C SER A 178 29.48 17.36 -1.13
N ALA A 179 29.61 16.14 -1.65
CA ALA A 179 28.63 15.56 -2.58
C ALA A 179 27.24 15.42 -1.91
N ALA A 180 27.18 14.95 -0.66
CA ALA A 180 25.93 14.81 0.08
C ALA A 180 25.23 16.17 0.29
N ALA A 181 25.99 17.23 0.59
CA ALA A 181 25.45 18.58 0.75
C ALA A 181 24.94 19.16 -0.60
N ALA A 182 25.65 18.91 -1.70
CA ALA A 182 25.20 19.31 -3.03
C ALA A 182 23.91 18.54 -3.46
N MET A 183 23.77 17.30 -3.04
CA MET A 183 22.59 16.48 -3.32
C MET A 183 21.38 16.86 -2.51
N ASP A 184 21.54 17.34 -1.28
CA ASP A 184 20.43 17.87 -0.49
C ASP A 184 19.76 19.07 -1.19
N GLN A 185 20.52 19.83 -2.00
CA GLN A 185 19.99 20.92 -2.82
C GLN A 185 19.35 20.45 -4.12
N SER A 186 19.82 19.34 -4.71
CA SER A 186 19.34 18.82 -6.00
C SER A 186 18.30 17.69 -5.88
N GLY A 187 18.09 17.13 -4.70
CA GLY A 187 17.23 15.97 -4.47
C GLY A 187 15.74 16.17 -4.81
N SER A 188 15.29 17.42 -4.90
CA SER A 188 13.92 17.78 -5.33
C SER A 188 13.81 18.02 -6.86
N SER A 189 14.92 17.96 -7.59
CA SER A 189 14.95 18.21 -9.03
C SER A 189 14.62 16.95 -9.83
N SER A 190 13.80 17.10 -10.87
CA SER A 190 13.56 16.06 -11.88
C SER A 190 14.55 16.10 -13.05
N VAL A 191 15.55 16.98 -12.99
CA VAL A 191 16.57 17.11 -14.04
C VAL A 191 17.54 15.95 -13.96
N PRO A 192 17.89 15.30 -15.09
CA PRO A 192 18.90 14.24 -15.12
C PRO A 192 20.24 14.72 -14.57
N LEU A 193 20.86 13.92 -13.70
CA LEU A 193 22.17 14.18 -13.12
C LEU A 193 23.24 13.38 -13.85
N MET A 194 24.30 14.06 -14.29
CA MET A 194 25.50 13.42 -14.86
C MET A 194 26.63 13.43 -13.83
N ILE A 195 27.14 12.23 -13.48
CA ILE A 195 28.23 12.05 -12.53
C ILE A 195 29.49 11.65 -13.33
N THR A 196 30.51 12.49 -13.32
CA THR A 196 31.77 12.24 -14.00
C THR A 196 32.92 12.06 -13.01
N GLY A 197 33.94 11.32 -13.39
CA GLY A 197 35.12 11.07 -12.57
C GLY A 197 35.92 9.85 -13.05
N GLU A 198 37.11 9.66 -12.53
CA GLU A 198 37.97 8.54 -12.86
C GLU A 198 37.42 7.19 -12.38
N ILE A 199 38.02 6.10 -12.89
CA ILE A 199 37.68 4.74 -12.41
C ILE A 199 38.05 4.63 -10.93
N GLY A 200 37.16 4.03 -10.14
CA GLY A 200 37.39 3.84 -8.71
C GLY A 200 37.05 5.04 -7.83
N THR A 201 36.53 6.16 -8.34
CA THR A 201 36.17 7.33 -7.52
C THR A 201 34.82 7.24 -6.80
N GLY A 202 34.13 6.10 -6.89
CA GLY A 202 32.87 5.88 -6.16
C GLY A 202 31.64 6.54 -6.76
N LYS A 203 31.63 6.79 -8.08
CA LYS A 203 30.48 7.38 -8.79
C LYS A 203 29.15 6.64 -8.51
N ASP A 204 29.21 5.30 -8.46
CA ASP A 204 28.04 4.48 -8.18
C ASP A 204 27.47 4.79 -6.78
N ARG A 205 28.38 4.98 -5.80
CA ARG A 205 27.98 5.28 -4.41
C ARG A 205 27.31 6.65 -4.29
N VAL A 206 27.82 7.60 -5.07
CA VAL A 206 27.23 8.93 -5.17
C VAL A 206 25.86 8.87 -5.81
N ALA A 207 25.67 8.07 -6.86
CA ALA A 207 24.37 7.85 -7.51
C ALA A 207 23.36 7.20 -6.54
N TYR A 208 23.78 6.20 -5.77
CA TYR A 208 22.94 5.54 -4.77
C TYR A 208 22.52 6.47 -3.65
N LEU A 209 23.45 7.31 -3.17
CA LEU A 209 23.12 8.33 -2.15
C LEU A 209 22.13 9.36 -2.69
N HIS A 210 22.35 9.81 -3.94
CA HIS A 210 21.44 10.76 -4.59
C HIS A 210 20.04 10.19 -4.70
N TYR A 211 19.88 8.96 -5.18
CA TYR A 211 18.59 8.29 -5.22
C TYR A 211 17.96 8.18 -3.83
N ALA A 212 18.70 7.70 -2.82
CA ALA A 212 18.18 7.51 -1.47
C ALA A 212 17.69 8.82 -0.81
N LYS A 213 18.25 9.97 -1.21
CA LYS A 213 17.85 11.31 -0.74
C LYS A 213 16.84 12.01 -1.66
N SER A 214 16.58 11.50 -2.84
CA SER A 214 15.65 12.11 -3.79
C SER A 214 14.20 11.95 -3.35
N GLN A 215 13.32 12.80 -3.89
CA GLN A 215 11.86 12.66 -3.72
C GLN A 215 11.28 11.42 -4.41
N PHE A 216 12.05 10.74 -5.26
CA PHE A 216 11.67 9.55 -6.00
C PHE A 216 12.11 8.25 -5.33
N ASN A 217 12.60 8.30 -4.10
CA ASN A 217 13.14 7.14 -3.38
C ASN A 217 12.10 6.13 -2.89
N ASP A 218 10.81 6.44 -3.04
CA ASP A 218 9.71 5.50 -2.81
C ASP A 218 9.52 4.50 -3.97
N GLU A 219 10.11 4.80 -5.13
CA GLU A 219 10.11 3.94 -6.30
C GLU A 219 11.48 3.25 -6.47
N PRO A 220 11.54 2.09 -7.16
CA PRO A 220 12.80 1.36 -7.29
C PRO A 220 13.84 2.11 -8.12
N LEU A 221 15.13 1.90 -7.76
CA LEU A 221 16.27 2.29 -8.57
C LEU A 221 16.66 1.15 -9.50
N TYR A 222 16.64 1.40 -10.80
CA TYR A 222 17.17 0.50 -11.81
C TYR A 222 18.60 0.89 -12.15
N VAL A 223 19.55 0.01 -11.83
CA VAL A 223 20.96 0.18 -12.15
C VAL A 223 21.25 -0.58 -13.42
N VAL A 224 21.58 0.14 -14.47
CA VAL A 224 21.92 -0.41 -15.79
C VAL A 224 23.42 -0.26 -16.01
N ASN A 225 24.15 -1.38 -16.00
CA ASN A 225 25.59 -1.39 -16.25
C ASN A 225 25.87 -1.67 -17.73
N CYS A 226 26.25 -0.65 -18.48
CA CYS A 226 26.45 -0.74 -19.90
C CYS A 226 27.57 -1.71 -20.33
N SER A 227 28.58 -1.93 -19.48
CA SER A 227 29.64 -2.91 -19.77
C SER A 227 29.20 -4.38 -19.71
N MET A 228 28.03 -4.65 -19.15
CA MET A 228 27.47 -6.01 -19.01
C MET A 228 26.26 -6.24 -19.93
N LEU A 229 25.81 -5.23 -20.65
CA LEU A 229 24.69 -5.35 -21.58
C LEU A 229 25.08 -6.18 -22.79
N ASN A 230 24.13 -6.99 -23.23
CA ASN A 230 24.18 -7.66 -24.53
C ASN A 230 23.04 -7.15 -25.44
N ASP A 231 23.07 -7.49 -26.72
CA ASP A 231 22.10 -7.04 -27.72
C ASP A 231 20.65 -7.36 -27.31
N LYS A 232 20.40 -8.51 -26.65
CA LYS A 232 19.06 -8.90 -26.18
C LYS A 232 18.59 -8.00 -25.05
N THR A 233 19.48 -7.71 -24.11
CA THR A 233 19.15 -6.84 -22.97
C THR A 233 18.97 -5.40 -23.43
N TRP A 234 19.81 -4.95 -24.34
CA TRP A 234 19.69 -3.62 -24.93
C TRP A 234 18.38 -3.47 -25.70
N ASN A 235 18.04 -4.45 -26.53
CA ASN A 235 16.76 -4.46 -27.25
C ASN A 235 15.55 -4.51 -26.29
N PHE A 236 15.65 -5.25 -25.17
CA PHE A 236 14.64 -5.21 -24.12
C PHE A 236 14.50 -3.81 -23.52
N LEU A 237 15.60 -3.15 -23.15
CA LEU A 237 15.57 -1.82 -22.55
C LEU A 237 14.91 -0.78 -23.46
N ILE A 238 15.16 -0.84 -24.76
CA ILE A 238 14.69 0.18 -25.71
C ILE A 238 13.29 -0.12 -26.22
N ASN A 239 12.98 -1.39 -26.54
CA ASN A 239 11.81 -1.71 -27.36
C ASN A 239 10.73 -2.45 -26.60
N HIS A 240 11.00 -2.97 -25.40
CA HIS A 240 10.02 -3.77 -24.71
C HIS A 240 9.06 -2.90 -23.89
N TYR A 241 7.74 -3.17 -24.02
CA TYR A 241 6.70 -2.42 -23.29
C TYR A 241 6.80 -2.52 -21.75
N ASN A 242 7.54 -3.49 -21.22
CA ASN A 242 7.83 -3.68 -19.80
C ASN A 242 9.23 -3.19 -19.40
N SER A 243 9.90 -2.41 -20.27
CA SER A 243 11.19 -1.85 -19.93
C SER A 243 11.07 -0.83 -18.80
N PRO A 244 12.05 -0.74 -17.90
CA PRO A 244 12.10 0.35 -16.92
C PRO A 244 12.16 1.73 -17.58
N PHE A 245 12.56 1.83 -18.86
CA PHE A 245 12.61 3.08 -19.63
C PHE A 245 11.22 3.54 -20.11
N THR A 246 10.26 2.63 -20.21
CA THR A 246 8.90 2.93 -20.68
C THR A 246 7.92 3.14 -19.53
N ASP A 247 8.30 2.79 -18.32
CA ASP A 247 7.43 2.92 -17.14
C ASP A 247 7.67 4.27 -16.44
N ASN A 248 6.60 4.93 -16.02
CA ASN A 248 6.67 6.20 -15.31
C ASN A 248 6.92 5.97 -13.81
N GLY A 249 7.76 6.82 -13.21
CA GLY A 249 8.01 6.82 -11.77
C GLY A 249 9.26 6.04 -11.35
N ASN A 250 9.98 5.41 -12.27
CA ASN A 250 11.24 4.73 -11.96
C ASN A 250 12.41 5.69 -11.93
N THR A 251 13.37 5.45 -11.04
CA THR A 251 14.69 6.09 -11.12
C THR A 251 15.65 5.15 -11.82
N ILE A 252 16.39 5.67 -12.80
CA ILE A 252 17.31 4.87 -13.59
C ILE A 252 18.73 5.45 -13.44
N TYR A 253 19.66 4.59 -13.02
CA TYR A 253 21.08 4.89 -13.00
C TYR A 253 21.78 4.09 -14.10
N ILE A 254 22.36 4.78 -15.06
CA ILE A 254 23.12 4.18 -16.15
C ILE A 254 24.62 4.35 -15.83
N SER A 255 25.32 3.23 -15.61
CA SER A 255 26.75 3.21 -15.32
C SER A 255 27.57 2.76 -16.52
N ASN A 256 28.83 3.16 -16.56
CA ASN A 256 29.79 2.82 -17.61
C ASN A 256 29.33 3.22 -19.03
N LEU A 257 28.73 4.40 -19.15
CA LEU A 257 28.15 4.90 -20.41
C LEU A 257 29.18 5.02 -21.54
N GLY A 258 30.47 5.26 -21.23
CA GLY A 258 31.54 5.38 -22.22
C GLY A 258 31.96 4.08 -22.91
N VAL A 259 31.31 2.95 -22.59
CA VAL A 259 31.57 1.65 -23.21
C VAL A 259 30.55 1.35 -24.33
N LEU A 260 29.48 2.11 -24.43
CA LEU A 260 28.51 2.06 -25.52
C LEU A 260 29.11 2.66 -26.83
#